data_61e49faf95fa9bf6e7e628517a541585
#
_entry.id   61e49faf95fa9bf6e7e628517a541585
#
_cell.length_a   1.000
_cell.length_b   1.000
_cell.length_c   1.000
_cell.angle_alpha   90.00
_cell.angle_beta   90.00
_cell.angle_gamma   90.00
#
_symmetry.space_group_name_H-M   'P 1'
#
loop_
_entity.id
_entity.type
_entity.pdbx_description
1 polymer ?
#
loop_
_entity_poly.entity_id
_entity_poly.type
_entity_poly.pdbx_seq_one_letter_code
_entity_poly.pdbx_strand_id
1 'polypeptide(L)'
;MGELRRFLSGRGVLEIDVPLIGRTSVTDPHLSSFKVNSEYFEGFLQTSPEYFMKRLLASGSGDIFCLGKAFRAEEEGAAHNPEFMMLEWYRINWNEHQLMEEVVDLVSVFMPSTKILKISYGALFEEILGINPHKVKLSVLRKRAEETNFESWTRDSRSGYLDMLFDAVKLHHIYQ
;
A
#
# COMPACT_ATOMS: atom_id res chain seq x y z
N MET A 1 8.58 -14.89 7.73
CA MET A 1 9.48 -14.64 6.57
C MET A 1 9.68 -15.89 5.72
N GLY A 2 10.07 -17.04 6.26
CA GLY A 2 10.27 -18.27 5.48
C GLY A 2 9.02 -18.73 4.71
N GLU A 3 7.83 -18.62 5.31
CA GLU A 3 6.56 -18.98 4.66
C GLU A 3 6.25 -18.09 3.45
N LEU A 4 6.48 -16.75 3.56
CA LEU A 4 6.29 -15.82 2.45
C LEU A 4 7.17 -16.21 1.25
N ARG A 5 8.45 -16.53 1.51
CA ARG A 5 9.37 -16.99 0.48
C ARG A 5 8.91 -18.30 -0.16
N ARG A 6 8.53 -19.28 0.66
CA ARG A 6 8.05 -20.58 0.15
C ARG A 6 6.77 -20.40 -0.69
N PHE A 7 5.87 -19.55 -0.27
CA PHE A 7 4.63 -19.27 -0.99
C PHE A 7 4.89 -18.71 -2.39
N LEU A 8 5.69 -17.64 -2.50
CA LEU A 8 5.97 -16.96 -3.77
C LEU A 8 6.92 -17.77 -4.66
N SER A 9 8.02 -18.30 -4.11
CA SER A 9 8.96 -19.12 -4.89
C SER A 9 8.30 -20.41 -5.39
N GLY A 10 7.42 -21.03 -4.61
CA GLY A 10 6.63 -22.20 -5.02
C GLY A 10 5.64 -21.92 -6.17
N ARG A 11 5.34 -20.65 -6.42
CA ARG A 11 4.52 -20.16 -7.54
C ARG A 11 5.36 -19.60 -8.71
N GLY A 12 6.66 -19.85 -8.70
CA GLY A 12 7.57 -19.43 -9.77
C GLY A 12 7.93 -17.96 -9.76
N VAL A 13 7.70 -17.23 -8.66
CA VAL A 13 8.13 -15.84 -8.50
C VAL A 13 9.56 -15.80 -8.03
N LEU A 14 10.44 -15.12 -8.76
CA LEU A 14 11.86 -15.00 -8.45
C LEU A 14 12.09 -14.00 -7.30
N GLU A 15 12.74 -14.42 -6.23
CA GLU A 15 13.21 -13.49 -5.19
C GLU A 15 14.36 -12.65 -5.73
N ILE A 16 14.27 -11.36 -5.57
CA ILE A 16 15.32 -10.41 -5.93
C ILE A 16 15.72 -9.57 -4.72
N ASP A 17 16.94 -9.10 -4.73
CA ASP A 17 17.46 -8.07 -3.83
C ASP A 17 17.69 -6.77 -4.61
N VAL A 18 17.49 -5.63 -3.93
CA VAL A 18 17.66 -4.31 -4.51
C VAL A 18 18.48 -3.40 -3.60
N PRO A 19 19.18 -2.40 -4.15
CA PRO A 19 19.91 -1.43 -3.34
C PRO A 19 18.98 -0.71 -2.36
N LEU A 20 19.40 -0.61 -1.10
CA LEU A 20 18.66 0.14 -0.08
C LEU A 20 18.86 1.66 -0.21
N ILE A 21 19.95 2.07 -0.87
CA ILE A 21 20.29 3.48 -1.09
C ILE A 21 20.25 3.78 -2.58
N GLY A 22 19.41 4.73 -2.96
CA GLY A 22 19.33 5.28 -4.32
C GLY A 22 19.90 6.68 -4.41
N ARG A 23 20.24 7.12 -5.63
CA ARG A 23 20.69 8.50 -5.89
C ARG A 23 19.54 9.50 -5.94
N THR A 24 18.31 9.03 -6.05
CA THR A 24 17.10 9.85 -6.14
C THR A 24 16.10 9.42 -5.09
N SER A 25 15.34 10.37 -4.59
CA SER A 25 14.18 10.13 -3.72
C SER A 25 12.99 9.60 -4.50
N VAL A 26 11.98 9.13 -3.79
CA VAL A 26 10.64 8.86 -4.33
C VAL A 26 9.99 10.15 -4.84
N THR A 27 9.16 10.01 -5.88
CA THR A 27 8.43 11.16 -6.47
C THR A 27 7.05 11.38 -5.86
N ASP A 28 6.64 10.52 -4.92
CA ASP A 28 5.39 10.69 -4.18
C ASP A 28 5.52 11.89 -3.21
N PRO A 29 4.66 12.92 -3.32
CA PRO A 29 4.72 14.10 -2.46
C PRO A 29 4.31 13.82 -1.00
N HIS A 30 3.76 12.64 -0.72
CA HIS A 30 3.31 12.21 0.60
C HIS A 30 4.29 11.26 1.30
N LEU A 31 5.39 10.91 0.64
CA LEU A 31 6.41 10.04 1.21
C LEU A 31 7.74 10.78 1.33
N SER A 32 8.27 10.86 2.53
CA SER A 32 9.59 11.46 2.79
C SER A 32 10.65 10.37 2.93
N SER A 33 11.74 10.51 2.15
CA SER A 33 12.90 9.62 2.21
C SER A 33 13.95 10.16 3.19
N PHE A 34 14.60 9.25 3.93
CA PHE A 34 15.81 9.60 4.68
C PHE A 34 16.95 9.93 3.71
N LYS A 35 17.61 11.05 3.94
CA LYS A 35 18.85 11.41 3.25
C LYS A 35 20.05 10.70 3.86
N VAL A 36 20.94 10.23 3.01
CA VAL A 36 22.23 9.64 3.39
C VAL A 36 23.32 10.49 2.80
N ASN A 37 24.15 11.08 3.64
CA ASN A 37 25.26 11.93 3.23
C ASN A 37 26.58 11.36 3.77
N SER A 38 27.58 11.28 2.91
CA SER A 38 28.96 11.02 3.26
C SER A 38 29.88 11.96 2.45
N GLU A 39 31.17 11.96 2.73
CA GLU A 39 32.15 12.76 1.99
C GLU A 39 32.09 12.51 0.46
N TYR A 40 31.76 11.30 0.03
CA TYR A 40 31.84 10.85 -1.37
C TYR A 40 30.48 10.50 -1.99
N PHE A 41 29.40 10.53 -1.21
CA PHE A 41 28.09 10.06 -1.69
C PHE A 41 26.96 10.80 -1.01
N GLU A 42 26.04 11.27 -1.82
CA GLU A 42 24.72 11.76 -1.40
C GLU A 42 23.63 10.88 -2.02
N GLY A 43 22.66 10.46 -1.21
CA GLY A 43 21.57 9.61 -1.66
C GLY A 43 20.42 9.55 -0.66
N PHE A 44 19.51 8.61 -0.90
CA PHE A 44 18.29 8.43 -0.15
C PHE A 44 18.05 6.97 0.16
N LEU A 45 17.60 6.65 1.36
CA LEU A 45 17.07 5.33 1.67
C LEU A 45 15.76 5.12 0.91
N GLN A 46 15.56 3.88 0.41
CA GLN A 46 14.35 3.55 -0.35
C GLN A 46 13.10 3.53 0.53
N THR A 47 12.02 4.10 0.04
CA THR A 47 10.69 4.05 0.67
C THR A 47 9.92 2.78 0.28
N SER A 48 10.31 2.15 -0.83
CA SER A 48 9.91 0.84 -1.34
C SER A 48 10.91 0.37 -2.40
N PRO A 49 10.95 -0.93 -2.75
CA PRO A 49 11.80 -1.44 -3.82
C PRO A 49 11.28 -1.14 -5.24
N GLU A 50 10.13 -0.49 -5.38
CA GLU A 50 9.35 -0.31 -6.62
C GLU A 50 10.19 0.12 -7.82
N TYR A 51 10.97 1.20 -7.70
CA TYR A 51 11.72 1.76 -8.84
C TYR A 51 12.79 0.81 -9.37
N PHE A 52 13.45 0.08 -8.49
CA PHE A 52 14.42 -0.94 -8.89
C PHE A 52 13.73 -2.15 -9.50
N MET A 53 12.63 -2.60 -8.91
CA MET A 53 11.84 -3.73 -9.40
C MET A 53 11.25 -3.44 -10.78
N LYS A 54 10.67 -2.27 -11.00
CA LYS A 54 10.12 -1.87 -12.31
C LYS A 54 11.18 -1.80 -13.41
N ARG A 55 12.41 -1.44 -13.08
CA ARG A 55 13.53 -1.50 -14.04
C ARG A 55 13.89 -2.92 -14.42
N LEU A 56 13.87 -3.86 -13.46
CA LEU A 56 14.09 -5.27 -13.73
C LEU A 56 12.97 -5.86 -14.60
N LEU A 57 11.71 -5.52 -14.31
CA LEU A 57 10.57 -5.91 -15.13
C LEU A 57 10.71 -5.42 -16.58
N ALA A 58 11.10 -4.15 -16.75
CA ALA A 58 11.34 -3.57 -18.07
C ALA A 58 12.50 -4.25 -18.82
N SER A 59 13.43 -4.86 -18.10
CA SER A 59 14.54 -5.66 -18.64
C SER A 59 14.19 -7.13 -18.88
N GLY A 60 12.93 -7.54 -18.62
CA GLY A 60 12.46 -8.89 -18.88
C GLY A 60 12.73 -9.91 -17.76
N SER A 61 12.78 -9.48 -16.50
CA SER A 61 13.02 -10.38 -15.35
C SER A 61 11.97 -11.47 -15.15
N GLY A 62 10.77 -11.29 -15.70
CA GLY A 62 9.62 -12.13 -15.37
C GLY A 62 8.99 -11.73 -14.03
N ASP A 63 8.27 -12.65 -13.40
CA ASP A 63 7.62 -12.47 -12.11
C ASP A 63 8.67 -12.39 -10.99
N ILE A 64 8.62 -11.33 -10.20
CA ILE A 64 9.62 -11.07 -9.16
C ILE A 64 8.99 -10.63 -7.84
N PHE A 65 9.66 -10.93 -6.73
CA PHE A 65 9.34 -10.35 -5.42
C PHE A 65 10.59 -9.90 -4.67
N CYS A 66 10.40 -8.91 -3.82
CA CYS A 66 11.40 -8.44 -2.87
C CYS A 66 10.80 -8.48 -1.46
N LEU A 67 11.52 -9.08 -0.52
CA LEU A 67 11.19 -9.08 0.91
C LEU A 67 12.35 -8.45 1.66
N GLY A 68 12.29 -7.14 1.87
CA GLY A 68 13.40 -6.37 2.38
C GLY A 68 13.00 -5.18 3.24
N LYS A 69 13.99 -4.38 3.62
CA LYS A 69 13.79 -3.15 4.40
C LYS A 69 13.30 -2.01 3.52
N ALA A 70 12.37 -1.24 4.08
CA ALA A 70 11.93 0.04 3.55
C ALA A 70 11.97 1.11 4.66
N PHE A 71 12.08 2.37 4.28
CA PHE A 71 12.33 3.47 5.18
C PHE A 71 11.45 4.68 4.83
N ARG A 72 10.72 5.22 5.79
CA ARG A 72 9.88 6.42 5.61
C ARG A 72 10.08 7.37 6.76
N ALA A 73 10.56 8.59 6.46
CA ALA A 73 11.07 9.51 7.48
C ALA A 73 9.98 10.12 8.37
N GLU A 74 8.76 10.24 7.88
CA GLU A 74 7.66 10.92 8.59
C GLU A 74 6.60 9.94 9.11
N GLU A 75 6.83 8.64 8.99
CA GLU A 75 5.93 7.62 9.53
C GLU A 75 6.39 7.20 10.93
N GLU A 76 6.04 7.97 11.95
CA GLU A 76 6.25 7.62 13.36
C GLU A 76 4.92 7.65 14.10
N GLY A 77 4.51 6.51 14.67
CA GLY A 77 3.23 6.40 15.37
C GLY A 77 3.03 5.01 15.98
N ALA A 78 1.88 4.81 16.63
CA ALA A 78 1.58 3.57 17.34
C ALA A 78 1.62 2.30 16.45
N ALA A 79 1.40 2.44 15.14
CA ALA A 79 1.40 1.34 14.17
C ALA A 79 2.49 1.47 13.11
N HIS A 80 3.34 2.51 13.15
CA HIS A 80 4.33 2.81 12.12
C HIS A 80 5.71 3.00 12.72
N ASN A 81 6.71 2.37 12.11
CA ASN A 81 8.12 2.58 12.40
C ASN A 81 8.79 3.17 11.14
N PRO A 82 9.77 4.07 11.29
CA PRO A 82 10.49 4.66 10.17
C PRO A 82 11.31 3.62 9.36
N GLU A 83 11.64 2.48 9.95
CA GLU A 83 12.21 1.31 9.29
C GLU A 83 11.26 0.12 9.48
N PHE A 84 10.87 -0.54 8.41
CA PHE A 84 9.99 -1.71 8.45
C PHE A 84 10.33 -2.74 7.38
N MET A 85 9.74 -3.93 7.49
CA MET A 85 9.84 -4.96 6.46
C MET A 85 8.71 -4.80 5.47
N MET A 86 9.05 -4.78 4.18
CA MET A 86 8.11 -4.71 3.07
C MET A 86 8.23 -5.98 2.22
N LEU A 87 7.08 -6.54 1.88
CA LEU A 87 6.94 -7.52 0.80
C LEU A 87 6.30 -6.82 -0.38
N GLU A 88 6.98 -6.82 -1.52
CA GLU A 88 6.46 -6.30 -2.77
C GLU A 88 6.71 -7.31 -3.87
N TRP A 89 5.71 -7.56 -4.74
CA TRP A 89 5.85 -8.49 -5.85
C TRP A 89 5.08 -8.05 -7.07
N TYR A 90 5.47 -8.57 -8.22
CA TYR A 90 4.89 -8.27 -9.51
C TYR A 90 4.65 -9.55 -10.30
N ARG A 91 3.49 -9.64 -10.94
CA ARG A 91 3.06 -10.70 -11.84
C ARG A 91 2.89 -10.15 -13.24
N ILE A 92 3.63 -10.68 -14.21
CA ILE A 92 3.57 -10.26 -15.60
C ILE A 92 2.27 -10.76 -16.24
N ASN A 93 1.58 -9.88 -16.97
CA ASN A 93 0.33 -10.16 -17.68
C ASN A 93 -0.86 -10.59 -16.80
N TRP A 94 -0.78 -10.42 -15.49
CA TRP A 94 -1.91 -10.62 -14.61
C TRP A 94 -2.76 -9.35 -14.51
N ASN A 95 -4.08 -9.55 -14.38
CA ASN A 95 -4.98 -8.48 -14.00
C ASN A 95 -5.16 -8.39 -12.47
N GLU A 96 -5.86 -7.36 -12.03
CA GLU A 96 -6.10 -7.11 -10.61
C GLU A 96 -6.86 -8.26 -9.91
N HIS A 97 -7.76 -8.94 -10.62
CA HIS A 97 -8.53 -10.05 -10.03
C HIS A 97 -7.63 -11.24 -9.74
N GLN A 98 -6.72 -11.58 -10.64
CA GLN A 98 -5.74 -12.65 -10.44
C GLN A 98 -4.81 -12.34 -9.27
N LEU A 99 -4.36 -11.08 -9.17
CA LEU A 99 -3.51 -10.64 -8.06
C LEU A 99 -4.27 -10.64 -6.73
N MET A 100 -5.53 -10.22 -6.71
CA MET A 100 -6.38 -10.31 -5.50
C MET A 100 -6.54 -11.75 -5.01
N GLU A 101 -6.73 -12.74 -5.92
CA GLU A 101 -6.80 -14.15 -5.51
C GLU A 101 -5.47 -14.60 -4.87
N GLU A 102 -4.33 -14.23 -5.44
CA GLU A 102 -3.03 -14.56 -4.85
C GLU A 102 -2.81 -13.91 -3.48
N VAL A 103 -3.28 -12.67 -3.28
CA VAL A 103 -3.27 -12.01 -1.96
C VAL A 103 -4.14 -12.78 -0.96
N VAL A 104 -5.33 -13.22 -1.38
CA VAL A 104 -6.23 -14.06 -0.55
C VAL A 104 -5.54 -15.34 -0.14
N ASP A 105 -4.93 -16.04 -1.10
CA ASP A 105 -4.18 -17.27 -0.84
C ASP A 105 -3.03 -17.04 0.14
N LEU A 106 -2.26 -15.96 -0.05
CA LEU A 106 -1.15 -15.59 0.81
C LEU A 106 -1.61 -15.32 2.25
N VAL A 107 -2.66 -14.50 2.42
CA VAL A 107 -3.24 -14.19 3.73
C VAL A 107 -3.75 -15.46 4.41
N SER A 108 -4.38 -16.37 3.66
CA SER A 108 -4.92 -17.63 4.19
C SER A 108 -3.85 -18.57 4.74
N VAL A 109 -2.58 -18.45 4.29
CA VAL A 109 -1.46 -19.21 4.89
C VAL A 109 -1.22 -18.82 6.35
N PHE A 110 -1.42 -17.56 6.70
CA PHE A 110 -1.18 -17.03 8.05
C PHE A 110 -2.43 -16.92 8.89
N MET A 111 -3.57 -16.73 8.24
CA MET A 111 -4.87 -16.46 8.87
C MET A 111 -5.96 -17.33 8.23
N PRO A 112 -5.89 -18.66 8.37
CA PRO A 112 -6.76 -19.60 7.64
C PRO A 112 -8.25 -19.48 8.00
N SER A 113 -8.56 -18.91 9.16
CA SER A 113 -9.94 -18.71 9.61
C SER A 113 -10.50 -17.32 9.30
N THR A 114 -9.74 -16.46 8.62
CA THR A 114 -10.19 -15.11 8.32
C THR A 114 -11.22 -15.13 7.18
N LYS A 115 -12.37 -14.53 7.46
CA LYS A 115 -13.40 -14.32 6.45
C LYS A 115 -12.96 -13.18 5.52
N ILE A 116 -12.85 -13.48 4.23
CA ILE A 116 -12.42 -12.52 3.23
C ILE A 116 -13.65 -11.97 2.49
N LEU A 117 -13.77 -10.64 2.50
CA LEU A 117 -14.79 -9.92 1.77
C LEU A 117 -14.16 -9.26 0.54
N LYS A 118 -14.70 -9.55 -0.64
CA LYS A 118 -14.37 -8.87 -1.89
C LYS A 118 -15.49 -7.89 -2.23
N ILE A 119 -15.22 -6.62 -2.14
CA ILE A 119 -16.19 -5.56 -2.39
C ILE A 119 -15.55 -4.45 -3.20
N SER A 120 -16.28 -3.87 -4.14
CA SER A 120 -15.80 -2.69 -4.85
C SER A 120 -15.85 -1.44 -3.96
N TYR A 121 -14.96 -0.49 -4.23
CA TYR A 121 -14.92 0.80 -3.53
C TYR A 121 -16.30 1.49 -3.53
N GLY A 122 -16.99 1.51 -4.69
CA GLY A 122 -18.32 2.09 -4.80
C GLY A 122 -19.36 1.38 -3.94
N ALA A 123 -19.38 0.05 -3.99
CA ALA A 123 -20.33 -0.76 -3.21
C ALA A 123 -20.11 -0.60 -1.70
N LEU A 124 -18.84 -0.54 -1.27
CA LEU A 124 -18.48 -0.31 0.14
C LEU A 124 -19.05 1.03 0.66
N PHE A 125 -18.90 2.11 -0.11
CA PHE A 125 -19.46 3.41 0.25
C PHE A 125 -20.99 3.42 0.23
N GLU A 126 -21.62 2.76 -0.73
CA GLU A 126 -23.08 2.66 -0.82
C GLU A 126 -23.66 1.85 0.35
N GLU A 127 -23.03 0.74 0.72
CA GLU A 127 -23.46 -0.13 1.81
C GLU A 127 -23.39 0.57 3.18
N ILE A 128 -22.28 1.26 3.47
CA ILE A 128 -22.06 1.82 4.82
C ILE A 128 -22.55 3.25 4.96
N LEU A 129 -22.31 4.08 3.94
CA LEU A 129 -22.61 5.52 4.00
C LEU A 129 -23.86 5.91 3.20
N GLY A 130 -24.42 5.01 2.41
CA GLY A 130 -25.57 5.30 1.54
C GLY A 130 -25.27 6.31 0.43
N ILE A 131 -24.01 6.44 0.02
CA ILE A 131 -23.58 7.41 -1.00
C ILE A 131 -22.76 6.75 -2.10
N ASN A 132 -22.92 7.22 -3.35
CA ASN A 132 -22.04 6.82 -4.44
C ASN A 132 -20.81 7.73 -4.50
N PRO A 133 -19.59 7.23 -4.19
CA PRO A 133 -18.39 8.07 -4.08
C PRO A 133 -17.98 8.72 -5.40
N HIS A 134 -18.40 8.17 -6.54
CA HIS A 134 -18.06 8.70 -7.87
C HIS A 134 -18.99 9.84 -8.31
N LYS A 135 -20.22 9.90 -7.77
CA LYS A 135 -21.27 10.80 -8.23
C LYS A 135 -21.68 11.85 -7.18
N VAL A 136 -21.46 11.59 -5.91
CA VAL A 136 -21.89 12.46 -4.80
C VAL A 136 -21.27 13.86 -4.89
N LYS A 137 -22.02 14.89 -4.52
CA LYS A 137 -21.55 16.29 -4.51
C LYS A 137 -20.52 16.50 -3.39
N LEU A 138 -19.55 17.40 -3.62
CA LEU A 138 -18.52 17.76 -2.64
C LEU A 138 -19.12 18.24 -1.30
N SER A 139 -20.20 19.00 -1.34
CA SER A 139 -20.89 19.49 -0.13
C SER A 139 -21.45 18.36 0.75
N VAL A 140 -21.86 17.25 0.15
CA VAL A 140 -22.34 16.07 0.87
C VAL A 140 -21.16 15.32 1.50
N LEU A 141 -20.04 15.16 0.75
CA LEU A 141 -18.82 14.56 1.29
C LEU A 141 -18.28 15.34 2.49
N ARG A 142 -18.21 16.68 2.38
CA ARG A 142 -17.78 17.55 3.48
C ARG A 142 -18.65 17.31 4.71
N LYS A 143 -19.98 17.39 4.56
CA LYS A 143 -20.91 17.18 5.66
C LYS A 143 -20.73 15.80 6.33
N ARG A 144 -20.58 14.74 5.53
CA ARG A 144 -20.36 13.39 6.05
C ARG A 144 -19.01 13.27 6.77
N ALA A 145 -17.96 13.89 6.26
CA ALA A 145 -16.66 13.91 6.89
C ALA A 145 -16.67 14.65 8.24
N GLU A 146 -17.39 15.77 8.34
CA GLU A 146 -17.58 16.50 9.59
C GLU A 146 -18.29 15.67 10.68
N GLU A 147 -19.16 14.72 10.27
CA GLU A 147 -19.86 13.79 11.17
C GLU A 147 -18.93 12.69 11.74
N THR A 148 -17.74 12.49 11.19
CA THR A 148 -16.84 11.37 11.58
C THR A 148 -15.85 11.69 12.70
N ASN A 149 -15.84 12.83 13.33
CA ASN A 149 -14.93 13.23 14.44
C ASN A 149 -13.40 12.99 14.19
N PHE A 150 -12.97 12.89 12.94
CA PHE A 150 -11.55 12.80 12.60
C PHE A 150 -10.92 14.19 12.57
N GLU A 151 -10.20 14.56 13.62
CA GLU A 151 -9.65 15.92 13.84
C GLU A 151 -8.45 16.30 12.94
N SER A 152 -7.94 15.43 12.07
CA SER A 152 -6.58 15.62 11.55
C SER A 152 -6.42 15.88 10.06
N TRP A 153 -7.46 16.05 9.25
CA TRP A 153 -7.28 16.22 7.80
C TRP A 153 -7.55 17.63 7.31
N THR A 154 -6.49 18.32 6.91
CA THR A 154 -6.50 19.74 6.50
C THR A 154 -6.80 19.97 5.02
N ARG A 155 -7.14 18.95 4.23
CA ARG A 155 -7.39 19.09 2.80
C ARG A 155 -8.87 19.20 2.48
N ASP A 156 -9.33 20.45 2.25
CA ASP A 156 -10.65 20.74 1.69
C ASP A 156 -10.70 20.36 0.19
N SER A 157 -10.66 19.06 -0.09
CA SER A 157 -10.69 18.51 -1.45
C SER A 157 -11.56 17.26 -1.51
N ARG A 158 -12.08 16.96 -2.71
CA ARG A 158 -12.89 15.76 -2.93
C ARG A 158 -12.13 14.49 -2.52
N SER A 159 -10.88 14.34 -2.94
CA SER A 159 -10.04 13.19 -2.58
C SER A 159 -9.83 13.11 -1.07
N GLY A 160 -9.49 14.22 -0.40
CA GLY A 160 -9.28 14.25 1.04
C GLY A 160 -10.50 13.79 1.84
N TYR A 161 -11.70 14.22 1.46
CA TYR A 161 -12.93 13.76 2.11
C TYR A 161 -13.24 12.29 1.82
N LEU A 162 -12.97 11.82 0.60
CA LEU A 162 -13.15 10.42 0.26
C LEU A 162 -12.18 9.51 1.03
N ASP A 163 -10.93 9.92 1.18
CA ASP A 163 -9.91 9.17 1.94
C ASP A 163 -10.30 9.08 3.42
N MET A 164 -10.70 10.21 4.02
CA MET A 164 -11.18 10.24 5.41
C MET A 164 -12.38 9.32 5.62
N LEU A 165 -13.38 9.39 4.75
CA LEU A 165 -14.58 8.55 4.82
C LEU A 165 -14.24 7.08 4.59
N PHE A 166 -13.29 6.77 3.71
CA PHE A 166 -12.83 5.40 3.47
C PHE A 166 -12.19 4.79 4.71
N ASP A 167 -11.38 5.55 5.43
CA ASP A 167 -10.79 5.08 6.68
C ASP A 167 -11.84 4.79 7.76
N ALA A 168 -12.84 5.66 7.89
CA ALA A 168 -13.97 5.43 8.78
C ALA A 168 -14.78 4.16 8.41
N VAL A 169 -14.97 3.93 7.11
CA VAL A 169 -15.67 2.76 6.57
C VAL A 169 -14.90 1.47 6.80
N LYS A 170 -13.58 1.46 6.60
CA LYS A 170 -12.71 0.30 6.88
C LYS A 170 -12.83 -0.13 8.34
N LEU A 171 -12.77 0.82 9.27
CA LEU A 171 -12.88 0.52 10.70
C LEU A 171 -14.22 -0.14 11.03
N HIS A 172 -15.31 0.28 10.42
CA HIS A 172 -16.63 -0.31 10.63
C HIS A 172 -16.68 -1.80 10.24
N HIS A 173 -16.02 -2.20 9.15
CA HIS A 173 -15.97 -3.60 8.72
C HIS A 173 -15.00 -4.50 9.50
N ILE A 174 -13.94 -3.94 10.07
CA ILE A 174 -12.94 -4.71 10.83
C ILE A 174 -13.47 -5.13 12.21
N TYR A 175 -14.39 -4.36 12.77
CA TYR A 175 -14.89 -4.57 14.15
C TYR A 175 -16.31 -5.18 14.22
N GLN A 176 -16.87 -5.67 13.11
CA GLN A 176 -18.06 -6.53 13.06
C GLN A 176 -17.67 -7.99 12.79
#